data_2b7db3053682b5eb7d1d7d7a18c4f6fb
#
_entry.id   2b7db3053682b5eb7d1d7d7a18c4f6fb
#
_cell.length_a   1.000
_cell.length_b   1.000
_cell.length_c   1.000
_cell.angle_alpha   90.00
_cell.angle_beta   90.00
_cell.angle_gamma   90.00
#
_symmetry.space_group_name_H-M   'P 1'
#
loop_
_entity.id
_entity.type
_entity.pdbx_description
1 polymer ?
#
loop_
_entity_poly.entity_id
_entity_poly.type
_entity_poly.pdbx_seq_one_letter_code
_entity_poly.pdbx_strand_id
1 'polypeptide(L)'
;NGPCDVWEYVETMYAHRNFIGGCIWEWAYHTVLKNGVQCYGGDFEGELTDDGNFCCDGLVFADRSLKAGSLEAKAAYAPFRIRTEDGVLYIANRYDFTSFEGHRIDISIEKDGECIYSLSADDAKTAPGDELAVLLPELPAVCRYGLYVNVTLSVGDHADTLQLPL
;
A
#
# COMPACT_ATOMS: atom_id res chain seq x y z
N ASN A 1 1.23 13.93 -12.25
CA ASN A 1 1.65 13.53 -10.90
C ASN A 1 0.47 13.52 -9.92
N GLY A 2 -0.59 12.82 -10.29
CA GLY A 2 -1.74 12.58 -9.42
C GLY A 2 -1.47 11.46 -8.42
N PRO A 3 -2.31 11.32 -7.39
CA PRO A 3 -2.19 10.27 -6.38
C PRO A 3 -2.82 8.93 -6.81
N CYS A 4 -3.17 8.73 -8.06
CA CYS A 4 -3.96 7.60 -8.53
C CYS A 4 -3.19 6.63 -9.41
N ASP A 5 -3.71 5.42 -9.51
CA ASP A 5 -3.29 4.35 -10.44
C ASP A 5 -1.95 3.67 -10.13
N VAL A 6 -1.33 3.93 -8.97
CA VAL A 6 -0.09 3.25 -8.56
C VAL A 6 -0.32 1.74 -8.47
N TRP A 7 -1.48 1.34 -7.98
CA TRP A 7 -1.89 -0.06 -7.92
C TRP A 7 -1.85 -0.74 -9.29
N GLU A 8 -2.43 -0.09 -10.30
CA GLU A 8 -2.52 -0.61 -11.68
C GLU A 8 -1.14 -0.76 -12.32
N TYR A 9 -0.23 0.20 -12.08
CA TYR A 9 1.17 0.10 -12.50
C TYR A 9 1.87 -1.10 -11.87
N VAL A 10 1.70 -1.30 -10.56
CA VAL A 10 2.34 -2.42 -9.85
C VAL A 10 1.77 -3.75 -10.36
N GLU A 11 0.45 -3.89 -10.50
CA GLU A 11 -0.16 -5.10 -11.05
C GLU A 11 0.32 -5.38 -12.48
N THR A 12 0.44 -4.35 -13.31
CA THR A 12 0.97 -4.51 -14.67
C THR A 12 2.41 -5.00 -14.66
N MET A 13 3.26 -4.47 -13.77
CA MET A 13 4.64 -4.95 -13.64
C MET A 13 4.71 -6.42 -13.25
N TYR A 14 3.88 -6.87 -12.29
CA TYR A 14 3.83 -8.27 -11.90
C TYR A 14 3.25 -9.20 -12.98
N ALA A 15 2.33 -8.69 -13.81
CA ALA A 15 1.74 -9.49 -14.90
C ALA A 15 2.71 -9.76 -16.07
N HIS A 16 3.80 -9.01 -16.19
CA HIS A 16 4.70 -9.09 -17.33
C HIS A 16 6.13 -9.44 -16.90
N ARG A 17 6.59 -10.63 -17.27
CA ARG A 17 7.91 -11.20 -16.88
C ARG A 17 9.14 -10.40 -17.34
N ASN A 18 8.98 -9.49 -18.29
CA ASN A 18 10.05 -8.61 -18.76
C ASN A 18 10.22 -7.31 -17.96
N PHE A 19 9.34 -7.06 -17.00
CA PHE A 19 9.55 -6.01 -16.00
C PHE A 19 10.39 -6.54 -14.84
N ILE A 20 11.28 -5.68 -14.33
CA ILE A 20 12.06 -5.92 -13.11
C ILE A 20 11.59 -5.06 -11.94
N GLY A 21 10.57 -4.26 -12.16
CA GLY A 21 9.97 -3.33 -11.19
C GLY A 21 9.83 -1.92 -11.76
N GLY A 22 9.54 -0.97 -10.89
CA GLY A 22 9.39 0.44 -11.23
C GLY A 22 9.73 1.33 -10.03
N CYS A 23 10.10 2.56 -10.31
CA CYS A 23 10.38 3.57 -9.30
C CYS A 23 9.44 4.76 -9.50
N ILE A 24 8.81 5.19 -8.41
CA ILE A 24 8.00 6.40 -8.43
C ILE A 24 8.94 7.61 -8.42
N TRP A 25 8.76 8.52 -9.33
CA TRP A 25 9.37 9.83 -9.30
C TRP A 25 8.39 10.79 -8.64
N GLU A 26 8.60 11.23 -7.40
CA GLU A 26 9.75 10.91 -6.56
C GLU A 26 9.33 10.78 -5.09
N TRP A 27 10.30 10.65 -4.17
CA TRP A 27 10.00 10.48 -2.75
C TRP A 27 9.37 11.72 -2.12
N ALA A 28 10.01 12.89 -2.24
CA ALA A 28 9.57 14.10 -1.55
C ALA A 28 9.67 15.32 -2.45
N TYR A 29 8.80 16.30 -2.23
CA TYR A 29 8.96 17.61 -2.86
C TYR A 29 10.37 18.13 -2.64
N HIS A 30 11.07 18.47 -3.72
CA HIS A 30 12.41 19.03 -3.67
C HIS A 30 12.39 20.56 -3.68
N THR A 31 11.64 21.13 -2.74
CA THR A 31 11.48 22.57 -2.52
C THR A 31 12.25 23.05 -1.32
N VAL A 32 12.59 24.34 -1.32
CA VAL A 32 13.14 25.07 -0.18
C VAL A 32 12.07 26.02 0.35
N LEU A 33 11.83 25.99 1.64
CA LEU A 33 10.90 26.93 2.28
C LEU A 33 11.57 28.27 2.49
N LYS A 34 11.13 29.32 1.76
CA LYS A 34 11.61 30.69 1.86
C LYS A 34 10.45 31.63 2.19
N ASN A 35 10.50 32.26 3.36
CA ASN A 35 9.44 33.16 3.82
C ASN A 35 8.02 32.55 3.80
N GLY A 36 7.90 31.27 4.14
CA GLY A 36 6.62 30.55 4.16
C GLY A 36 6.12 30.09 2.78
N VAL A 37 6.91 30.29 1.72
CA VAL A 37 6.61 29.84 0.36
C VAL A 37 7.58 28.75 -0.03
N GLN A 38 7.06 27.69 -0.66
CA GLN A 38 7.87 26.63 -1.25
C GLN A 38 8.50 27.15 -2.53
N CYS A 39 9.82 27.20 -2.58
CA CYS A 39 10.60 27.71 -3.69
C CYS A 39 11.42 26.60 -4.35
N TYR A 40 11.58 26.70 -5.66
CA TYR A 40 12.36 25.78 -6.50
C TYR A 40 13.17 26.61 -7.54
N GLY A 41 13.82 25.95 -8.49
CA GLY A 41 14.58 26.61 -9.54
C GLY A 41 13.78 27.67 -10.29
N GLY A 42 14.32 28.87 -10.43
CA GLY A 42 13.67 30.05 -10.96
C GLY A 42 13.07 31.00 -9.92
N ASP A 43 12.86 30.52 -8.68
CA ASP A 43 12.29 31.31 -7.59
C ASP A 43 13.34 32.11 -6.78
N PHE A 44 14.62 31.96 -7.11
CA PHE A 44 15.72 32.64 -6.41
C PHE A 44 16.28 33.79 -7.21
N GLU A 45 16.77 34.82 -6.51
CA GLU A 45 17.32 36.02 -7.12
C GLU A 45 18.50 35.67 -8.07
N GLY A 46 18.41 36.14 -9.33
CA GLY A 46 19.41 35.90 -10.36
C GLY A 46 19.18 34.65 -11.20
N GLU A 47 18.18 33.85 -10.93
CA GLU A 47 17.81 32.73 -11.76
C GLU A 47 16.97 33.18 -12.97
N LEU A 48 17.20 32.55 -14.14
CA LEU A 48 16.61 32.95 -15.42
C LEU A 48 15.40 32.08 -15.83
N THR A 49 15.22 30.91 -15.20
CA THR A 49 14.22 29.93 -15.57
C THR A 49 13.36 29.59 -14.39
N ASP A 50 12.10 29.33 -14.66
CA ASP A 50 11.10 28.86 -13.70
C ASP A 50 10.49 27.56 -14.21
N ASP A 51 10.63 26.49 -13.47
CA ASP A 51 10.05 25.18 -13.80
C ASP A 51 8.63 25.01 -13.21
N GLY A 52 8.05 26.07 -12.69
CA GLY A 52 6.70 26.10 -12.14
C GLY A 52 6.54 25.14 -10.96
N ASN A 53 5.62 24.18 -11.09
CA ASN A 53 5.31 23.21 -10.03
C ASN A 53 6.01 21.85 -10.21
N PHE A 54 7.02 21.75 -11.04
CA PHE A 54 7.76 20.50 -11.30
C PHE A 54 8.47 19.93 -10.07
N CYS A 55 8.57 20.70 -9.02
CA CYS A 55 9.06 20.31 -7.71
C CYS A 55 8.00 19.65 -6.79
N CYS A 56 6.73 19.56 -7.24
CA CYS A 56 5.59 19.13 -6.44
C CYS A 56 5.12 17.69 -6.77
N ASP A 57 6.01 16.83 -7.22
CA ASP A 57 5.77 15.48 -7.69
C ASP A 57 6.11 14.37 -6.67
N GLY A 58 6.62 14.73 -5.50
CA GLY A 58 6.93 13.79 -4.43
C GLY A 58 5.72 13.06 -3.85
N LEU A 59 5.94 11.81 -3.39
CA LEU A 59 4.98 11.04 -2.59
C LEU A 59 4.66 11.72 -1.26
N VAL A 60 5.61 12.43 -0.68
CA VAL A 60 5.43 13.21 0.55
C VAL A 60 5.71 14.69 0.27
N PHE A 61 5.23 15.55 1.16
CA PHE A 61 5.56 16.97 1.13
C PHE A 61 7.04 17.22 1.48
N ALA A 62 7.53 18.44 1.29
CA ALA A 62 8.91 18.81 1.59
C ALA A 62 9.27 18.61 3.07
N ASP A 63 8.32 18.80 3.98
CA ASP A 63 8.44 18.54 5.42
C ASP A 63 8.32 17.08 5.83
N ARG A 64 8.15 16.17 4.83
CA ARG A 64 7.94 14.72 4.98
C ARG A 64 6.56 14.32 5.50
N SER A 65 5.61 15.23 5.63
CA SER A 65 4.23 14.86 5.90
C SER A 65 3.63 14.07 4.73
N LEU A 66 2.70 13.15 5.04
CA LEU A 66 2.14 12.24 4.05
C LEU A 66 1.11 12.93 3.16
N LYS A 67 1.11 12.56 1.90
CA LYS A 67 0.05 12.86 0.93
C LYS A 67 -0.88 11.65 0.80
N ALA A 68 -2.08 11.85 0.26
CA ALA A 68 -2.99 10.73 -0.03
C ALA A 68 -2.34 9.64 -0.90
N GLY A 69 -1.58 10.04 -1.93
CA GLY A 69 -0.84 9.12 -2.79
C GLY A 69 0.25 8.30 -2.09
N SER A 70 0.75 8.76 -0.93
CA SER A 70 1.71 7.98 -0.13
C SER A 70 1.08 6.70 0.43
N LEU A 71 -0.18 6.80 0.88
CA LEU A 71 -0.91 5.66 1.45
C LEU A 71 -1.31 4.66 0.36
N GLU A 72 -1.72 5.17 -0.81
CA GLU A 72 -1.97 4.32 -1.98
C GLU A 72 -0.71 3.59 -2.41
N ALA A 73 0.41 4.31 -2.54
CA ALA A 73 1.69 3.70 -2.90
C ALA A 73 2.11 2.62 -1.89
N LYS A 74 1.93 2.88 -0.58
CA LYS A 74 2.20 1.88 0.46
C LYS A 74 1.38 0.61 0.24
N ALA A 75 0.09 0.73 -0.01
CA ALA A 75 -0.78 -0.42 -0.27
C ALA A 75 -0.42 -1.12 -1.60
N ALA A 76 -0.14 -0.36 -2.65
CA ALA A 76 0.23 -0.91 -3.96
C ALA A 76 1.54 -1.71 -3.92
N TYR A 77 2.52 -1.26 -3.14
CA TYR A 77 3.81 -1.95 -2.97
C TYR A 77 3.82 -2.96 -1.82
N ALA A 78 2.68 -3.21 -1.13
CA ALA A 78 2.63 -4.24 -0.10
C ALA A 78 3.07 -5.60 -0.67
N PRO A 79 3.90 -6.36 0.06
CA PRO A 79 4.50 -7.60 -0.45
C PRO A 79 3.55 -8.79 -0.42
N PHE A 80 2.25 -8.53 -0.41
CA PHE A 80 1.21 -9.56 -0.46
C PHE A 80 -0.02 -9.04 -1.20
N ARG A 81 -0.89 -9.97 -1.59
CA ARG A 81 -2.23 -9.69 -2.13
C ARG A 81 -3.26 -10.54 -1.44
N ILE A 82 -4.49 -10.06 -1.42
CA ILE A 82 -5.62 -10.77 -0.84
C ILE A 82 -6.74 -10.94 -1.85
N ARG A 83 -7.40 -12.06 -1.80
CA ARG A 83 -8.63 -12.36 -2.54
C ARG A 83 -9.52 -13.29 -1.72
N THR A 84 -10.80 -13.31 -2.00
CA THR A 84 -11.74 -14.25 -1.39
C THR A 84 -12.42 -15.09 -2.47
N GLU A 85 -12.62 -16.37 -2.17
CA GLU A 85 -13.33 -17.31 -3.03
C GLU A 85 -13.98 -18.37 -2.17
N ASP A 86 -15.27 -18.61 -2.34
CA ASP A 86 -16.05 -19.67 -1.65
C ASP A 86 -15.88 -19.66 -0.10
N GLY A 87 -15.84 -18.48 0.52
CA GLY A 87 -15.67 -18.34 1.96
C GLY A 87 -14.24 -18.55 2.47
N VAL A 88 -13.28 -18.64 1.58
CA VAL A 88 -11.85 -18.72 1.89
C VAL A 88 -11.16 -17.41 1.53
N LEU A 89 -10.39 -16.88 2.47
CA LEU A 89 -9.45 -15.79 2.23
C LEU A 89 -8.10 -16.37 1.80
N TYR A 90 -7.60 -15.93 0.67
CA TYR A 90 -6.26 -16.26 0.17
C TYR A 90 -5.35 -15.06 0.33
N ILE A 91 -4.18 -15.28 0.91
CA ILE A 91 -3.12 -14.29 1.11
C ILE A 91 -1.90 -14.73 0.32
N ALA A 92 -1.70 -14.12 -0.85
CA ALA A 92 -0.61 -14.44 -1.76
C ALA A 92 0.69 -13.77 -1.31
N ASN A 93 1.75 -14.53 -1.16
CA ASN A 93 3.10 -14.02 -0.90
C ASN A 93 3.71 -13.50 -2.20
N ARG A 94 3.98 -12.18 -2.27
CA ARG A 94 4.61 -11.51 -3.41
C ARG A 94 6.07 -11.15 -3.22
N TYR A 95 6.70 -11.60 -2.14
CA TYR A 95 8.15 -11.56 -2.07
C TYR A 95 8.78 -12.47 -3.12
N ASP A 96 9.96 -12.11 -3.59
CA ASP A 96 10.73 -12.95 -4.52
C ASP A 96 11.56 -14.02 -3.79
N PHE A 97 12.00 -13.74 -2.56
CA PHE A 97 12.97 -14.56 -1.84
C PHE A 97 12.63 -14.82 -0.37
N THR A 98 11.57 -14.19 0.15
CA THR A 98 11.22 -14.23 1.57
C THR A 98 9.91 -14.95 1.79
N SER A 99 9.88 -16.00 2.62
CA SER A 99 8.64 -16.60 3.08
C SER A 99 7.97 -15.71 4.14
N PHE A 100 6.73 -16.04 4.52
CA PHE A 100 6.07 -15.39 5.65
C PHE A 100 6.55 -15.87 7.02
N GLU A 101 7.55 -16.74 7.06
CA GLU A 101 8.16 -17.17 8.34
C GLU A 101 8.69 -15.96 9.12
N GLY A 102 8.32 -15.86 10.39
CA GLY A 102 8.67 -14.71 11.23
C GLY A 102 7.80 -13.46 11.02
N HIS A 103 6.83 -13.51 10.12
CA HIS A 103 5.82 -12.47 10.00
C HIS A 103 4.60 -12.82 10.85
N ARG A 104 3.98 -11.79 11.41
CA ARG A 104 2.66 -11.88 12.03
C ARG A 104 1.60 -11.47 11.02
N ILE A 105 0.54 -12.27 10.92
CA ILE A 105 -0.60 -12.02 10.06
C ILE A 105 -1.82 -11.78 10.94
N ASP A 106 -2.33 -10.56 10.97
CA ASP A 106 -3.56 -10.19 11.65
C ASP A 106 -4.67 -10.03 10.61
N ILE A 107 -5.78 -10.74 10.83
CA ILE A 107 -6.97 -10.71 9.99
C ILE A 107 -8.12 -10.16 10.82
N SER A 108 -8.85 -9.18 10.32
CA SER A 108 -10.07 -8.70 10.94
C SER A 108 -11.20 -8.56 9.91
N ILE A 109 -12.43 -8.78 10.35
CA ILE A 109 -13.62 -8.52 9.55
C ILE A 109 -14.40 -7.40 10.22
N GLU A 110 -14.68 -6.37 9.43
CA GLU A 110 -15.42 -5.20 9.82
C GLU A 110 -16.77 -5.16 9.12
N LYS A 111 -17.84 -5.00 9.91
CA LYS A 111 -19.20 -4.74 9.45
C LYS A 111 -19.60 -3.35 9.86
N ASP A 112 -19.93 -2.51 8.88
CA ASP A 112 -20.43 -1.14 9.12
C ASP A 112 -19.49 -0.29 10.01
N GLY A 113 -18.15 -0.58 9.95
CA GLY A 113 -17.11 0.09 10.73
C GLY A 113 -16.84 -0.53 12.11
N GLU A 114 -17.51 -1.63 12.48
CA GLU A 114 -17.27 -2.36 13.73
C GLU A 114 -16.58 -3.69 13.45
N CYS A 115 -15.51 -3.99 14.19
CA CYS A 115 -14.82 -5.28 14.09
C CYS A 115 -15.71 -6.38 14.71
N ILE A 116 -16.10 -7.36 13.89
CA ILE A 116 -16.94 -8.50 14.28
C ILE A 116 -16.17 -9.81 14.40
N TYR A 117 -14.94 -9.86 13.87
CA TYR A 117 -14.07 -11.03 13.93
C TYR A 117 -12.62 -10.61 13.87
N SER A 118 -11.76 -11.31 14.59
CA SER A 118 -10.32 -11.16 14.49
C SER A 118 -9.61 -12.49 14.69
N LEU A 119 -8.53 -12.68 13.93
CA LEU A 119 -7.63 -13.82 14.01
C LEU A 119 -6.21 -13.31 13.86
N SER A 120 -5.29 -13.82 14.67
CA SER A 120 -3.85 -13.62 14.49
C SER A 120 -3.18 -14.96 14.26
N ALA A 121 -2.31 -15.02 13.27
CA ALA A 121 -1.49 -16.18 12.97
C ALA A 121 -0.02 -15.73 12.91
N ASP A 122 0.81 -16.45 13.65
CA ASP A 122 2.25 -16.28 13.56
C ASP A 122 2.84 -17.45 12.74
N ASP A 123 3.96 -17.19 12.10
CA ASP A 123 4.81 -18.23 11.53
C ASP A 123 4.24 -19.03 10.37
N ALA A 124 3.47 -18.37 9.51
CA ALA A 124 3.03 -18.97 8.24
C ALA A 124 4.26 -19.19 7.34
N LYS A 125 4.57 -20.46 7.02
CA LYS A 125 5.70 -20.82 6.15
C LYS A 125 5.37 -20.70 4.66
N THR A 126 4.51 -19.76 4.30
CA THR A 126 4.09 -19.53 2.91
C THR A 126 5.28 -19.05 2.10
N ALA A 127 5.72 -19.86 1.15
CA ALA A 127 6.90 -19.56 0.32
C ALA A 127 6.60 -18.42 -0.68
N PRO A 128 7.63 -17.80 -1.26
CA PRO A 128 7.46 -16.84 -2.35
C PRO A 128 6.63 -17.41 -3.49
N GLY A 129 5.60 -16.68 -3.89
CA GLY A 129 4.67 -17.07 -4.95
C GLY A 129 3.56 -18.02 -4.54
N ASP A 130 3.56 -18.54 -3.31
CA ASP A 130 2.49 -19.37 -2.74
C ASP A 130 1.40 -18.53 -2.08
N GLU A 131 0.26 -19.17 -1.75
CA GLU A 131 -0.86 -18.55 -1.06
C GLU A 131 -1.14 -19.26 0.29
N LEU A 132 -1.39 -18.46 1.33
CA LEU A 132 -1.96 -18.92 2.58
C LEU A 132 -3.49 -18.88 2.45
N ALA A 133 -4.15 -20.01 2.70
CA ALA A 133 -5.62 -20.10 2.71
C ALA A 133 -6.14 -20.07 4.15
N VAL A 134 -7.11 -19.20 4.42
CA VAL A 134 -7.75 -19.04 5.72
C VAL A 134 -9.27 -19.13 5.55
N LEU A 135 -9.90 -20.09 6.21
CA LEU A 135 -11.36 -20.20 6.19
C LEU A 135 -11.98 -19.05 6.98
N LEU A 136 -12.84 -18.29 6.32
CA LEU A 136 -13.57 -17.20 6.96
C LEU A 136 -14.74 -17.76 7.81
N PRO A 137 -15.16 -17.06 8.89
CA PRO A 137 -16.35 -17.42 9.62
C PRO A 137 -17.61 -17.21 8.77
N GLU A 138 -18.74 -17.70 9.24
CA GLU A 138 -20.03 -17.36 8.64
C GLU A 138 -20.26 -15.85 8.70
N LEU A 139 -20.53 -15.25 7.54
CA LEU A 139 -20.67 -13.82 7.41
C LEU A 139 -22.12 -13.37 7.52
N PRO A 140 -22.40 -12.18 8.11
CA PRO A 140 -23.76 -11.66 8.21
C PRO A 140 -24.31 -11.31 6.82
N ALA A 141 -25.55 -11.77 6.56
CA ALA A 141 -26.21 -11.57 5.27
C ALA A 141 -26.61 -10.12 4.96
N VAL A 142 -26.64 -9.23 5.96
CA VAL A 142 -27.08 -7.84 5.81
C VAL A 142 -26.07 -6.90 6.49
N CYS A 143 -25.59 -5.95 5.74
CA CYS A 143 -24.84 -4.79 6.23
C CYS A 143 -25.44 -3.48 5.65
N ARG A 144 -25.24 -2.36 6.31
CA ARG A 144 -25.76 -1.05 5.89
C ARG A 144 -24.76 -0.28 5.04
N TYR A 145 -23.50 -0.32 5.42
CA TYR A 145 -22.43 0.46 4.79
C TYR A 145 -21.36 -0.41 4.13
N GLY A 146 -21.22 -1.65 4.57
CA GLY A 146 -20.30 -2.59 3.97
C GLY A 146 -19.75 -3.63 4.94
N LEU A 147 -19.19 -4.65 4.35
CA LEU A 147 -18.49 -5.73 5.02
C LEU A 147 -17.10 -5.84 4.39
N TYR A 148 -16.06 -5.81 5.20
CA TYR A 148 -14.68 -5.77 4.72
C TYR A 148 -13.81 -6.73 5.51
N VAL A 149 -12.88 -7.39 4.83
CA VAL A 149 -11.76 -8.06 5.48
C VAL A 149 -10.52 -7.18 5.38
N ASN A 150 -9.84 -7.02 6.51
CA ASN A 150 -8.51 -6.39 6.58
C ASN A 150 -7.48 -7.46 6.88
N VAL A 151 -6.36 -7.41 6.19
CA VAL A 151 -5.20 -8.26 6.45
C VAL A 151 -4.00 -7.37 6.68
N THR A 152 -3.35 -7.54 7.84
CA THR A 152 -2.12 -6.86 8.18
C THR A 152 -1.00 -7.88 8.26
N LEU A 153 0.04 -7.68 7.45
CA LEU A 153 1.30 -8.42 7.52
C LEU A 153 2.33 -7.56 8.21
N SER A 154 2.92 -8.04 9.29
CA SER A 154 3.91 -7.27 10.06
C SER A 154 5.16 -8.08 10.37
N VAL A 155 6.31 -7.38 10.37
CA VAL A 155 7.61 -7.91 10.76
C VAL A 155 8.44 -6.81 11.41
N GLY A 156 8.94 -7.03 12.62
CA GLY A 156 9.58 -5.97 13.41
C GLY A 156 8.64 -4.77 13.58
N ASP A 157 9.13 -3.58 13.25
CA ASP A 157 8.36 -2.33 13.35
C ASP A 157 7.61 -1.98 12.05
N HIS A 158 7.67 -2.85 11.03
CA HIS A 158 7.01 -2.62 9.76
C HIS A 158 5.69 -3.38 9.67
N ALA A 159 4.66 -2.72 9.13
CA ALA A 159 3.37 -3.34 8.86
C ALA A 159 2.72 -2.76 7.60
N ASP A 160 2.17 -3.66 6.79
CA ASP A 160 1.33 -3.33 5.64
C ASP A 160 -0.06 -3.90 5.84
N THR A 161 -1.09 -3.11 5.48
CA THR A 161 -2.48 -3.52 5.59
C THR A 161 -3.18 -3.39 4.24
N LEU A 162 -3.88 -4.44 3.85
CA LEU A 162 -4.79 -4.43 2.70
C LEU A 162 -6.22 -4.68 3.17
N GLN A 163 -7.18 -4.07 2.48
CA GLN A 163 -8.61 -4.23 2.71
C GLN A 163 -9.29 -4.74 1.45
N LEU A 164 -10.26 -5.65 1.62
CA LEU A 164 -11.08 -6.19 0.53
C LEU A 164 -12.55 -6.18 0.97
N PRO A 165 -13.51 -5.75 0.12
CA PRO A 165 -14.93 -5.93 0.37
C PRO A 165 -15.30 -7.43 0.31
N LEU A 166 -16.26 -7.84 1.17
CA LEU A 166 -16.78 -9.21 1.27
C LEU A 166 -18.22 -9.31 0.77
#